data_c8b742a735d2ea0636debd3ed5a320f1
#
_entry.id   c8b742a735d2ea0636debd3ed5a320f1
#
_cell.length_a   1.000
_cell.length_b   1.000
_cell.length_c   1.000
_cell.angle_alpha   90.00
_cell.angle_beta   90.00
_cell.angle_gamma   90.00
#
_symmetry.space_group_name_H-M   'P 1'
#
loop_
_entity.id
_entity.type
_entity.pdbx_description
1 polymer ?
#
loop_
_entity_poly.entity_id
_entity_poly.type
_entity_poly.pdbx_seq_one_letter_code
_entity_poly.pdbx_strand_id
1 'polypeptide(L)'
;RANRIAADNWEATGVVLSDYANKNLTASFIPEANYQDKLSDDVAALGFMSVVTNLKDDDTNEKFNLSLFAQDWDSFIAPKLTEGNYPTQDDEVVVDESLKNYGVELGDEIQLNGSKTSYKVVGLTTNSKFFTAPVIYSNLTTYWTLQGTLDSSRSVSAIVLQNDQMISADELTQLTVEEMISRLPGYGPQKNVFAGMIIAMIVITGMIVGIFFYIITIQKLGLYGVMRAQGIQAKTIVWSLFCQIFILSLIGIGLALI
;
A
#
# COMPACT_ATOMS: atom_id res chain seq x y z
N ARG A 1 -4.83 2.17 0.73
CA ARG A 1 -3.53 2.90 0.63
C ARG A 1 -2.37 2.08 1.20
N ALA A 2 -2.52 1.43 2.36
CA ALA A 2 -1.41 0.71 3.03
C ALA A 2 -0.66 -0.33 2.16
N ASN A 3 -1.31 -0.91 1.14
CA ASN A 3 -0.71 -1.96 0.30
C ASN A 3 0.17 -1.44 -0.86
N ARG A 4 0.25 -0.13 -1.06
CA ARG A 4 0.89 0.49 -2.22
C ARG A 4 1.88 1.60 -1.88
N ILE A 5 2.06 1.91 -0.60
CA ILE A 5 2.76 3.12 -0.16
C ILE A 5 4.19 3.18 -0.71
N ALA A 6 4.93 2.05 -0.72
CA ALA A 6 6.28 2.03 -1.25
C ALA A 6 6.33 2.34 -2.76
N ALA A 7 5.38 1.81 -3.54
CA ALA A 7 5.29 2.09 -4.97
C ALA A 7 4.81 3.53 -5.28
N ASP A 8 3.99 4.11 -4.40
CA ASP A 8 3.58 5.52 -4.54
C ASP A 8 4.75 6.50 -4.32
N ASN A 9 5.79 6.07 -3.58
CA ASN A 9 6.98 6.89 -3.34
C ASN A 9 7.94 6.98 -4.53
N TRP A 10 7.80 6.13 -5.55
CA TRP A 10 8.70 6.11 -6.70
C TRP A 10 8.55 7.31 -7.63
N GLU A 11 7.43 8.06 -7.52
CA GLU A 11 7.09 9.13 -8.49
C GLU A 11 7.11 8.63 -9.96
N ALA A 12 6.82 7.33 -10.13
CA ALA A 12 6.90 6.62 -11.40
C ALA A 12 5.63 6.81 -12.23
N THR A 13 5.81 6.94 -13.55
CA THR A 13 4.70 7.01 -14.52
C THR A 13 4.35 5.65 -15.08
N GLY A 14 5.32 4.71 -15.10
CA GLY A 14 5.11 3.37 -15.62
C GLY A 14 5.99 2.31 -14.99
N VAL A 15 5.57 1.06 -15.16
CA VAL A 15 6.31 -0.13 -14.76
C VAL A 15 6.26 -1.13 -15.89
N VAL A 16 7.40 -1.68 -16.27
CA VAL A 16 7.53 -2.72 -17.29
C VAL A 16 7.74 -4.05 -16.62
N LEU A 17 6.93 -5.03 -16.99
CA LEU A 17 6.99 -6.41 -16.52
C LEU A 17 7.18 -7.36 -17.69
N SER A 18 7.64 -8.58 -17.41
CA SER A 18 7.65 -9.66 -18.41
C SER A 18 6.21 -10.01 -18.83
N ASP A 19 5.96 -10.22 -20.11
CA ASP A 19 4.66 -10.67 -20.64
C ASP A 19 4.21 -11.99 -20.02
N TYR A 20 5.17 -12.87 -19.73
CA TYR A 20 4.90 -14.16 -19.09
C TYR A 20 4.41 -14.03 -17.63
N ALA A 21 4.60 -12.88 -17.02
CA ALA A 21 4.17 -12.62 -15.65
C ALA A 21 2.66 -12.37 -15.49
N ASN A 22 1.90 -12.29 -16.58
CA ASN A 22 0.48 -11.94 -16.54
C ASN A 22 0.20 -10.68 -15.68
N LYS A 23 1.07 -9.66 -15.85
CA LYS A 23 1.00 -8.38 -15.13
C LYS A 23 1.20 -8.50 -13.60
N ASN A 24 1.80 -9.57 -13.13
CA ASN A 24 2.06 -9.81 -11.71
C ASN A 24 3.56 -9.58 -11.40
N LEU A 25 3.87 -8.58 -10.59
CA LEU A 25 5.23 -8.25 -10.18
C LEU A 25 5.98 -9.45 -9.56
N THR A 26 5.28 -10.26 -8.76
CA THR A 26 5.89 -11.40 -8.06
C THR A 26 6.29 -12.56 -8.96
N ALA A 27 5.73 -12.61 -10.17
CA ALA A 27 5.99 -13.64 -11.17
C ALA A 27 6.82 -13.10 -12.36
N SER A 28 7.24 -11.83 -12.29
CA SER A 28 7.96 -11.19 -13.38
C SER A 28 9.47 -11.36 -13.20
N PHE A 29 10.11 -11.84 -14.27
CA PHE A 29 11.56 -12.01 -14.37
C PHE A 29 11.99 -11.46 -15.73
N ILE A 30 12.75 -10.37 -15.71
CA ILE A 30 13.30 -9.72 -16.89
C ILE A 30 14.80 -9.98 -16.90
N PRO A 31 15.34 -10.75 -17.87
CA PRO A 31 16.77 -11.01 -17.96
C PRO A 31 17.59 -9.73 -18.11
N GLU A 32 18.81 -9.72 -17.57
CA GLU A 32 19.70 -8.56 -17.59
C GLU A 32 19.95 -8.04 -19.01
N ALA A 33 20.08 -8.93 -19.98
CA ALA A 33 20.26 -8.56 -21.39
C ALA A 33 19.10 -7.73 -21.99
N ASN A 34 17.92 -7.77 -21.39
CA ASN A 34 16.75 -7.06 -21.90
C ASN A 34 16.57 -5.66 -21.32
N TYR A 35 17.32 -5.29 -20.28
CA TYR A 35 17.15 -4.00 -19.61
C TYR A 35 18.43 -3.20 -19.37
N GLN A 36 19.61 -3.85 -19.30
CA GLN A 36 20.84 -3.19 -18.87
C GLN A 36 21.23 -2.00 -19.77
N ASP A 37 21.01 -2.10 -21.07
CA ASP A 37 21.25 -1.04 -22.05
C ASP A 37 20.20 0.10 -22.01
N LYS A 38 19.11 -0.07 -21.28
CA LYS A 38 18.00 0.87 -21.18
C LYS A 38 17.99 1.68 -19.88
N LEU A 39 18.86 1.31 -18.93
CA LEU A 39 18.96 2.03 -17.65
C LEU A 39 19.44 3.47 -17.88
N SER A 40 18.81 4.41 -17.20
CA SER A 40 19.12 5.84 -17.25
C SER A 40 18.59 6.53 -16.00
N ASP A 41 18.77 7.84 -15.90
CA ASP A 41 18.23 8.65 -14.79
C ASP A 41 16.70 8.50 -14.64
N ASP A 42 15.98 8.20 -15.72
CA ASP A 42 14.52 8.04 -15.76
C ASP A 42 14.06 6.56 -15.84
N VAL A 43 14.98 5.62 -15.87
CA VAL A 43 14.72 4.18 -16.04
C VAL A 43 15.51 3.39 -15.02
N ALA A 44 14.82 2.79 -14.05
CA ALA A 44 15.45 2.06 -12.96
C ALA A 44 15.05 0.58 -12.94
N ALA A 45 16.02 -0.29 -12.63
CA ALA A 45 15.79 -1.71 -12.40
C ALA A 45 15.30 -1.96 -10.98
N LEU A 46 14.29 -2.82 -10.83
CA LEU A 46 13.71 -3.19 -9.55
C LEU A 46 13.69 -4.72 -9.39
N GLY A 47 14.42 -5.22 -8.41
CA GLY A 47 14.28 -6.58 -7.89
C GLY A 47 13.18 -6.60 -6.81
N PHE A 48 12.30 -7.58 -6.85
CA PHE A 48 11.30 -7.81 -5.83
C PHE A 48 11.26 -9.27 -5.38
N MET A 49 11.24 -9.49 -4.08
CA MET A 49 10.93 -10.80 -3.51
C MET A 49 10.33 -10.67 -2.11
N SER A 50 9.54 -11.65 -1.72
CA SER A 50 9.14 -11.81 -0.32
C SER A 50 10.23 -12.52 0.44
N VAL A 51 10.59 -11.99 1.59
CA VAL A 51 11.60 -12.57 2.48
C VAL A 51 11.04 -12.75 3.87
N VAL A 52 11.61 -13.70 4.61
CA VAL A 52 11.29 -13.94 6.00
C VAL A 52 12.49 -13.62 6.84
N THR A 53 12.32 -12.83 7.88
CA THR A 53 13.38 -12.56 8.86
C THR A 53 13.04 -13.16 10.22
N ASN A 54 14.06 -13.55 10.95
CA ASN A 54 13.99 -13.84 12.38
C ASN A 54 14.67 -12.69 13.12
N LEU A 55 14.06 -12.23 14.20
CA LEU A 55 14.73 -11.31 15.12
C LEU A 55 15.79 -12.07 15.90
N LYS A 56 16.97 -11.50 16.06
CA LYS A 56 18.15 -12.15 16.61
C LYS A 56 18.06 -12.46 18.11
N ASP A 57 17.17 -11.74 18.83
CA ASP A 57 17.07 -11.81 20.31
C ASP A 57 15.70 -12.26 20.82
N ASP A 58 14.85 -12.81 19.95
CA ASP A 58 13.54 -13.27 20.39
C ASP A 58 13.55 -14.78 20.65
N ASP A 59 13.47 -15.17 21.92
CA ASP A 59 13.31 -16.55 22.38
C ASP A 59 12.06 -17.23 21.79
N THR A 60 11.13 -16.45 21.23
CA THR A 60 9.89 -16.97 20.59
C THR A 60 10.14 -17.50 19.17
N ASN A 61 11.30 -17.22 18.56
CA ASN A 61 11.61 -17.59 17.18
C ASN A 61 10.51 -17.12 16.19
N GLU A 62 9.87 -15.98 16.48
CA GLU A 62 8.84 -15.40 15.63
C GLU A 62 9.43 -14.98 14.28
N LYS A 63 8.75 -15.37 13.20
CA LYS A 63 9.15 -15.07 11.84
C LYS A 63 8.24 -13.99 11.25
N PHE A 64 8.85 -12.97 10.66
CA PHE A 64 8.14 -11.87 10.02
C PHE A 64 8.32 -11.91 8.51
N ASN A 65 7.21 -11.70 7.80
CA ASN A 65 7.25 -11.54 6.35
C ASN A 65 7.59 -10.09 6.00
N LEU A 66 8.60 -9.90 5.17
CA LEU A 66 9.02 -8.62 4.63
C LEU A 66 8.94 -8.64 3.11
N SER A 67 8.82 -7.46 2.52
CA SER A 67 8.98 -7.26 1.08
C SER A 67 10.37 -6.69 0.81
N LEU A 68 11.22 -7.42 0.09
CA LEU A 68 12.52 -6.93 -0.31
C LEU A 68 12.40 -6.23 -1.66
N PHE A 69 12.85 -4.98 -1.72
CA PHE A 69 13.08 -4.21 -2.93
C PHE A 69 14.57 -4.03 -3.13
N ALA A 70 15.07 -4.42 -4.29
CA ALA A 70 16.47 -4.28 -4.65
C ALA A 70 16.61 -3.32 -5.83
N GLN A 71 17.52 -2.38 -5.71
CA GLN A 71 17.71 -1.30 -6.67
C GLN A 71 19.09 -0.66 -6.53
N ASP A 72 19.46 0.19 -7.47
CA ASP A 72 20.62 1.06 -7.33
C ASP A 72 20.27 2.26 -6.44
N TRP A 73 21.19 2.63 -5.55
CA TRP A 73 20.97 3.69 -4.57
C TRP A 73 20.96 5.10 -5.19
N ASP A 74 21.54 5.25 -6.38
CA ASP A 74 21.52 6.50 -7.15
C ASP A 74 20.25 6.63 -8.02
N SER A 75 19.39 5.62 -8.04
CA SER A 75 18.15 5.65 -8.83
C SER A 75 17.06 6.48 -8.19
N PHE A 76 16.14 7.01 -9.00
CA PHE A 76 14.99 7.80 -8.52
C PHE A 76 14.01 7.00 -7.65
N ILE A 77 14.04 5.66 -7.70
CA ILE A 77 13.23 4.78 -6.85
C ILE A 77 13.84 4.51 -5.48
N ALA A 78 15.05 5.03 -5.20
CA ALA A 78 15.69 4.86 -3.90
C ALA A 78 14.85 5.51 -2.79
N PRO A 79 14.66 4.83 -1.62
CA PRO A 79 13.86 5.35 -0.53
C PRO A 79 14.52 6.58 0.09
N LYS A 80 13.71 7.59 0.46
CA LYS A 80 14.20 8.72 1.24
C LYS A 80 14.48 8.26 2.66
N LEU A 81 15.72 8.42 3.12
CA LEU A 81 16.12 8.04 4.48
C LEU A 81 15.57 9.04 5.51
N THR A 82 15.13 8.51 6.64
CA THR A 82 14.81 9.30 7.85
C THR A 82 15.95 9.31 8.84
N GLU A 83 16.78 8.24 8.83
CA GLU A 83 17.90 8.07 9.75
C GLU A 83 18.98 7.19 9.11
N GLY A 84 20.26 7.38 9.46
CA GLY A 84 21.35 6.56 8.95
C GLY A 84 21.88 6.99 7.58
N ASN A 85 22.45 6.04 6.83
CA ASN A 85 23.07 6.26 5.53
C ASN A 85 22.59 5.23 4.51
N TYR A 86 22.83 5.51 3.22
CA TYR A 86 22.65 4.49 2.19
C TYR A 86 23.72 3.42 2.32
N PRO A 87 23.36 2.16 2.03
CA PRO A 87 24.31 1.05 1.99
C PRO A 87 25.47 1.29 1.03
N THR A 88 26.65 0.89 1.47
CA THR A 88 27.90 0.93 0.69
C THR A 88 28.44 -0.48 0.39
N GLN A 89 27.91 -1.49 1.10
CA GLN A 89 28.29 -2.90 0.95
C GLN A 89 27.07 -3.78 0.66
N ASP A 90 27.31 -4.98 0.14
CA ASP A 90 26.25 -5.90 -0.25
C ASP A 90 25.51 -6.54 0.95
N ASP A 91 26.11 -6.50 2.13
CA ASP A 91 25.52 -6.96 3.40
C ASP A 91 24.86 -5.86 4.22
N GLU A 92 24.67 -4.68 3.63
CA GLU A 92 23.99 -3.53 4.25
C GLU A 92 22.60 -3.34 3.66
N VAL A 93 21.63 -2.94 4.51
CA VAL A 93 20.23 -2.76 4.12
C VAL A 93 19.62 -1.53 4.76
N VAL A 94 18.57 -1.01 4.11
CA VAL A 94 17.68 0.02 4.64
C VAL A 94 16.34 -0.62 4.95
N VAL A 95 15.72 -0.28 6.09
CA VAL A 95 14.44 -0.87 6.49
C VAL A 95 13.40 0.19 6.81
N ASP A 96 12.13 -0.19 6.68
CA ASP A 96 11.02 0.65 7.13
C ASP A 96 11.02 0.80 8.66
N GLU A 97 10.83 2.03 9.16
CA GLU A 97 10.84 2.35 10.60
C GLU A 97 9.81 1.56 11.41
N SER A 98 8.78 1.01 10.78
CA SER A 98 7.81 0.15 11.49
C SER A 98 8.44 -1.12 12.04
N LEU A 99 9.64 -1.53 11.58
CA LEU A 99 10.40 -2.63 12.14
C LEU A 99 10.95 -2.34 13.55
N LYS A 100 11.03 -1.07 13.96
CA LYS A 100 11.33 -0.70 15.36
C LYS A 100 10.29 -1.29 16.33
N ASN A 101 9.03 -1.44 15.90
CA ASN A 101 7.99 -2.06 16.73
C ASN A 101 8.22 -3.57 16.96
N TYR A 102 9.09 -4.17 16.18
CA TYR A 102 9.51 -5.58 16.29
C TYR A 102 10.95 -5.71 16.83
N GLY A 103 11.50 -4.62 17.39
CA GLY A 103 12.82 -4.64 18.04
C GLY A 103 14.00 -4.50 17.10
N VAL A 104 13.81 -4.14 15.81
CA VAL A 104 14.91 -3.88 14.87
C VAL A 104 15.28 -2.42 14.94
N GLU A 105 16.54 -2.12 15.27
CA GLU A 105 17.10 -0.79 15.37
C GLU A 105 18.23 -0.57 14.35
N LEU A 106 18.64 0.69 14.21
CA LEU A 106 19.78 1.05 13.37
C LEU A 106 21.07 0.43 13.93
N GLY A 107 21.80 -0.29 13.08
CA GLY A 107 23.02 -0.98 13.44
C GLY A 107 22.84 -2.47 13.75
N ASP A 108 21.62 -2.95 13.87
CA ASP A 108 21.32 -4.36 14.11
C ASP A 108 21.64 -5.22 12.89
N GLU A 109 21.88 -6.50 13.16
CA GLU A 109 22.05 -7.53 12.13
C GLU A 109 20.79 -8.40 12.04
N ILE A 110 20.25 -8.55 10.85
CA ILE A 110 19.11 -9.41 10.55
C ILE A 110 19.48 -10.52 9.58
N GLN A 111 18.80 -11.66 9.68
CA GLN A 111 18.97 -12.76 8.74
C GLN A 111 17.73 -12.86 7.85
N LEU A 112 17.93 -13.03 6.55
CA LEU A 112 16.88 -13.14 5.56
C LEU A 112 16.80 -14.57 5.02
N ASN A 113 15.58 -15.13 4.95
CA ASN A 113 15.29 -16.48 4.42
C ASN A 113 16.14 -17.60 5.04
N GLY A 114 16.58 -17.44 6.30
CA GLY A 114 17.46 -18.40 6.95
C GLY A 114 18.87 -18.49 6.33
N SER A 115 19.27 -17.47 5.57
CA SER A 115 20.63 -17.32 5.06
C SER A 115 21.62 -17.33 6.21
N LYS A 116 22.84 -17.86 5.96
CA LYS A 116 23.95 -17.75 6.90
C LYS A 116 24.53 -16.33 6.96
N THR A 117 24.24 -15.52 5.95
CA THR A 117 24.69 -14.13 5.87
C THR A 117 23.77 -13.27 6.73
N SER A 118 24.37 -12.47 7.61
CA SER A 118 23.68 -11.42 8.33
C SER A 118 23.74 -10.13 7.52
N TYR A 119 22.66 -9.37 7.55
CA TYR A 119 22.54 -8.07 6.87
C TYR A 119 22.43 -6.98 7.93
N LYS A 120 23.31 -5.99 7.83
CA LYS A 120 23.37 -4.88 8.77
C LYS A 120 22.38 -3.78 8.38
N VAL A 121 21.56 -3.33 9.32
CA VAL A 121 20.66 -2.20 9.14
C VAL A 121 21.45 -0.90 9.26
N VAL A 122 21.69 -0.21 8.14
CA VAL A 122 22.47 1.04 8.10
C VAL A 122 21.63 2.28 7.88
N GLY A 123 20.37 2.12 7.49
CA GLY A 123 19.44 3.23 7.27
C GLY A 123 18.01 2.85 7.58
N LEU A 124 17.22 3.88 7.91
CA LEU A 124 15.78 3.79 8.15
C LEU A 124 15.04 4.67 7.18
N THR A 125 13.88 4.22 6.76
CA THR A 125 12.94 4.97 5.92
C THR A 125 11.53 4.89 6.49
N THR A 126 10.66 5.79 6.12
CA THR A 126 9.26 5.81 6.56
C THR A 126 8.32 5.57 5.40
N ASN A 127 7.07 5.17 5.72
CA ASN A 127 6.02 4.94 4.72
C ASN A 127 6.45 3.97 3.61
N SER A 128 7.13 2.89 3.98
CA SER A 128 7.64 1.89 3.05
C SER A 128 7.02 0.53 3.35
N LYS A 129 5.73 0.38 2.97
CA LYS A 129 5.00 -0.89 3.07
C LYS A 129 4.54 -1.35 1.70
N PHE A 130 4.63 -2.64 1.48
CA PHE A 130 4.13 -3.29 0.27
C PHE A 130 3.45 -4.61 0.65
N PHE A 131 2.26 -4.90 0.14
CA PHE A 131 1.41 -6.02 0.60
C PHE A 131 1.16 -6.03 2.12
N THR A 132 1.04 -4.87 2.75
CA THR A 132 0.95 -4.72 4.21
C THR A 132 2.21 -5.11 4.99
N ALA A 133 3.21 -5.71 4.36
CA ALA A 133 4.50 -6.02 4.95
C ALA A 133 5.42 -4.79 4.91
N PRO A 134 6.26 -4.60 5.94
CA PRO A 134 7.34 -3.62 5.88
C PRO A 134 8.29 -3.95 4.73
N VAL A 135 8.87 -2.90 4.13
CA VAL A 135 9.85 -3.07 3.06
C VAL A 135 11.25 -3.00 3.62
N ILE A 136 12.10 -3.89 3.12
CA ILE A 136 13.54 -3.86 3.25
C ILE A 136 14.14 -3.54 1.88
N TYR A 137 15.10 -2.65 1.84
CA TYR A 137 15.79 -2.25 0.62
C TYR A 137 17.22 -2.75 0.63
N SER A 138 17.65 -3.30 -0.49
CA SER A 138 19.02 -3.78 -0.73
C SER A 138 19.50 -3.34 -2.12
N ASN A 139 20.77 -3.61 -2.42
CA ASN A 139 21.25 -3.55 -3.79
C ASN A 139 20.84 -4.80 -4.60
N LEU A 140 20.99 -4.75 -5.91
CA LEU A 140 20.67 -5.85 -6.82
C LEU A 140 21.57 -7.08 -6.59
N THR A 141 22.81 -6.91 -6.15
CA THR A 141 23.74 -8.01 -5.85
C THR A 141 23.21 -8.88 -4.71
N THR A 142 22.73 -8.25 -3.64
CA THR A 142 22.08 -8.94 -2.52
C THR A 142 20.85 -9.71 -2.96
N TYR A 143 20.03 -9.12 -3.80
CA TYR A 143 18.82 -9.75 -4.35
C TYR A 143 19.16 -11.02 -5.15
N TRP A 144 20.12 -10.97 -6.06
CA TRP A 144 20.57 -12.13 -6.83
C TRP A 144 21.18 -13.20 -5.94
N THR A 145 21.94 -12.81 -4.93
CA THR A 145 22.54 -13.74 -3.94
C THR A 145 21.44 -14.48 -3.16
N LEU A 146 20.40 -13.76 -2.72
CA LEU A 146 19.27 -14.35 -2.00
C LEU A 146 18.42 -15.27 -2.89
N GLN A 147 18.33 -14.99 -4.19
CA GLN A 147 17.70 -15.87 -5.16
C GLN A 147 18.55 -17.13 -5.45
N GLY A 148 19.81 -17.15 -5.12
CA GLY A 148 20.76 -18.20 -5.52
C GLY A 148 21.05 -18.19 -7.03
N THR A 149 20.95 -17.02 -7.67
CA THR A 149 21.09 -16.87 -9.12
C THR A 149 22.54 -16.78 -9.50
N LEU A 150 22.93 -17.54 -10.54
CA LEU A 150 24.27 -17.44 -11.13
C LEU A 150 24.38 -16.16 -11.97
N ASP A 151 25.60 -15.64 -12.13
CA ASP A 151 25.89 -14.42 -12.90
C ASP A 151 25.30 -14.41 -14.32
N SER A 152 25.24 -15.58 -14.96
CA SER A 152 24.68 -15.73 -16.31
C SER A 152 23.15 -15.72 -16.39
N SER A 153 22.45 -15.68 -15.25
CA SER A 153 20.99 -15.77 -15.16
C SER A 153 20.38 -14.62 -14.36
N ARG A 154 21.11 -13.52 -14.22
CA ARG A 154 20.62 -12.34 -13.51
C ARG A 154 19.36 -11.80 -14.15
N SER A 155 18.38 -11.48 -13.32
CA SER A 155 17.12 -10.91 -13.75
C SER A 155 16.60 -9.93 -12.69
N VAL A 156 15.69 -9.06 -13.09
CA VAL A 156 14.95 -8.17 -12.19
C VAL A 156 13.45 -8.42 -12.33
N SER A 157 12.69 -8.00 -11.36
CA SER A 157 11.24 -8.19 -11.38
C SER A 157 10.53 -7.15 -12.23
N ALA A 158 11.05 -5.94 -12.29
CA ALA A 158 10.45 -4.85 -13.06
C ALA A 158 11.50 -3.84 -13.51
N ILE A 159 11.11 -3.05 -14.51
CA ILE A 159 11.78 -1.81 -14.86
C ILE A 159 10.79 -0.68 -14.53
N VAL A 160 11.20 0.26 -13.72
CA VAL A 160 10.37 1.40 -13.29
C VAL A 160 10.73 2.60 -14.15
N LEU A 161 9.71 3.31 -14.63
CA LEU A 161 9.85 4.42 -15.57
C LEU A 161 9.35 5.71 -14.95
N GLN A 162 10.08 6.79 -15.17
CA GLN A 162 9.70 8.15 -14.81
C GLN A 162 9.54 8.99 -16.10
N ASN A 163 8.94 10.18 -16.01
CA ASN A 163 8.82 11.15 -17.09
C ASN A 163 8.24 10.60 -18.40
N ASP A 164 7.20 9.76 -18.32
CA ASP A 164 6.49 9.16 -19.46
C ASP A 164 7.40 8.41 -20.46
N GLN A 165 8.52 7.88 -19.97
CA GLN A 165 9.38 7.01 -20.77
C GLN A 165 8.60 5.79 -21.25
N MET A 166 8.90 5.35 -22.47
CA MET A 166 8.30 4.15 -23.07
C MET A 166 9.39 3.17 -23.47
N ILE A 167 9.29 1.96 -22.95
CA ILE A 167 10.13 0.84 -23.37
C ILE A 167 9.27 -0.13 -24.16
N SER A 168 9.54 -0.20 -25.46
CA SER A 168 8.98 -1.23 -26.33
C SER A 168 10.04 -2.26 -26.62
N ALA A 169 9.83 -3.48 -26.13
CA ALA A 169 10.67 -4.63 -26.45
C ALA A 169 9.76 -5.87 -26.51
N ASP A 170 10.19 -6.85 -27.30
CA ASP A 170 9.50 -8.13 -27.37
C ASP A 170 9.48 -8.77 -25.98
N GLU A 171 8.37 -9.38 -25.61
CA GLU A 171 8.14 -10.06 -24.32
C GLU A 171 8.07 -9.15 -23.08
N LEU A 172 7.90 -7.83 -23.27
CA LEU A 172 7.73 -6.88 -22.17
C LEU A 172 6.41 -6.12 -22.28
N THR A 173 5.69 -6.01 -21.18
CA THR A 173 4.45 -5.22 -21.08
C THR A 173 4.65 -4.03 -20.17
N GLN A 174 4.41 -2.84 -20.69
CA GLN A 174 4.38 -1.61 -19.89
C GLN A 174 2.98 -1.41 -19.30
N LEU A 175 2.94 -1.10 -18.02
CA LEU A 175 1.74 -0.83 -17.23
C LEU A 175 1.88 0.51 -16.50
N THR A 176 0.77 1.11 -16.16
CA THR A 176 0.78 2.15 -15.13
C THR A 176 1.01 1.52 -13.75
N VAL A 177 1.56 2.31 -12.82
CA VAL A 177 1.73 1.86 -11.42
C VAL A 177 0.38 1.39 -10.82
N GLU A 178 -0.72 2.07 -11.17
CA GLU A 178 -2.07 1.71 -10.71
C GLU A 178 -2.54 0.35 -11.27
N GLU A 179 -2.28 0.09 -12.55
CA GLU A 179 -2.60 -1.20 -13.15
C GLU A 179 -1.80 -2.34 -12.52
N MET A 180 -0.49 -2.15 -12.32
CA MET A 180 0.36 -3.12 -11.63
C MET A 180 -0.19 -3.43 -10.24
N ILE A 181 -0.48 -2.41 -9.43
CA ILE A 181 -1.02 -2.58 -8.07
C ILE A 181 -2.38 -3.29 -8.09
N SER A 182 -3.25 -2.97 -9.04
CA SER A 182 -4.58 -3.59 -9.16
C SER A 182 -4.52 -5.09 -9.45
N ARG A 183 -3.40 -5.56 -10.02
CA ARG A 183 -3.14 -6.96 -10.37
C ARG A 183 -2.39 -7.73 -9.27
N LEU A 184 -2.00 -7.06 -8.20
CA LEU A 184 -1.35 -7.74 -7.08
C LEU A 184 -2.29 -8.82 -6.48
N PRO A 185 -1.77 -10.01 -6.16
CA PRO A 185 -2.56 -11.08 -5.57
C PRO A 185 -3.31 -10.61 -4.31
N GLY A 186 -4.63 -10.86 -4.26
CA GLY A 186 -5.46 -10.47 -3.12
C GLY A 186 -5.99 -9.03 -3.11
N TYR A 187 -5.46 -8.11 -3.94
CA TYR A 187 -5.91 -6.71 -3.96
C TYR A 187 -7.37 -6.55 -4.37
N GLY A 188 -7.78 -7.22 -5.47
CA GLY A 188 -9.16 -7.17 -5.97
C GLY A 188 -10.19 -7.69 -4.97
N PRO A 189 -10.05 -8.91 -4.45
CA PRO A 189 -10.93 -9.45 -3.41
C PRO A 189 -10.98 -8.56 -2.17
N GLN A 190 -9.85 -8.05 -1.68
CA GLN A 190 -9.79 -7.17 -0.52
C GLN A 190 -10.57 -5.86 -0.75
N LYS A 191 -10.41 -5.21 -1.91
CA LYS A 191 -11.14 -4.01 -2.29
C LYS A 191 -12.66 -4.24 -2.30
N ASN A 192 -13.10 -5.38 -2.85
CA ASN A 192 -14.52 -5.74 -2.92
C ASN A 192 -15.12 -6.01 -1.54
N VAL A 193 -14.38 -6.69 -0.65
CA VAL A 193 -14.81 -6.92 0.74
C VAL A 193 -14.96 -5.59 1.48
N PHE A 194 -13.99 -4.69 1.40
CA PHE A 194 -14.11 -3.37 2.04
C PHE A 194 -15.27 -2.54 1.48
N ALA A 195 -15.47 -2.56 0.15
CA ALA A 195 -16.62 -1.88 -0.46
C ALA A 195 -17.95 -2.45 0.05
N GLY A 196 -18.07 -3.77 0.14
CA GLY A 196 -19.24 -4.44 0.70
C GLY A 196 -19.49 -4.08 2.17
N MET A 197 -18.43 -4.04 2.98
CA MET A 197 -18.54 -3.62 4.39
C MET A 197 -19.03 -2.16 4.52
N ILE A 198 -18.48 -1.25 3.72
CA ILE A 198 -18.90 0.16 3.73
C ILE A 198 -20.37 0.29 3.35
N ILE A 199 -20.82 -0.41 2.29
CA ILE A 199 -22.22 -0.42 1.86
C ILE A 199 -23.12 -0.95 2.98
N ALA A 200 -22.74 -2.08 3.60
CA ALA A 200 -23.49 -2.66 4.71
C ALA A 200 -23.60 -1.67 5.90
N MET A 201 -22.53 -1.00 6.26
CA MET A 201 -22.53 0.01 7.33
C MET A 201 -23.46 1.18 7.00
N ILE A 202 -23.45 1.67 5.76
CA ILE A 202 -24.35 2.75 5.32
C ILE A 202 -25.81 2.31 5.44
N VAL A 203 -26.15 1.09 5.00
CA VAL A 203 -27.51 0.56 5.08
C VAL A 203 -27.97 0.42 6.53
N ILE A 204 -27.14 -0.17 7.40
CA ILE A 204 -27.45 -0.35 8.83
C ILE A 204 -27.65 1.02 9.51
N THR A 205 -26.73 1.95 9.26
CA THR A 205 -26.83 3.31 9.81
C THR A 205 -28.12 4.00 9.34
N GLY A 206 -28.46 3.88 8.06
CA GLY A 206 -29.69 4.43 7.49
C GLY A 206 -30.94 3.83 8.14
N MET A 207 -30.97 2.52 8.41
CA MET A 207 -32.08 1.86 9.11
C MET A 207 -32.21 2.37 10.55
N ILE A 208 -31.11 2.46 11.31
CA ILE A 208 -31.14 2.94 12.70
C ILE A 208 -31.68 4.38 12.76
N VAL A 209 -31.15 5.25 11.91
CA VAL A 209 -31.59 6.65 11.82
C VAL A 209 -33.09 6.72 11.42
N GLY A 210 -33.50 5.92 10.43
CA GLY A 210 -34.91 5.85 10.00
C GLY A 210 -35.85 5.42 11.11
N ILE A 211 -35.52 4.39 11.88
CA ILE A 211 -36.30 3.91 13.03
C ILE A 211 -36.38 5.00 14.10
N PHE A 212 -35.26 5.66 14.40
CA PHE A 212 -35.24 6.75 15.39
C PHE A 212 -36.15 7.90 15.01
N PHE A 213 -36.10 8.36 13.75
CA PHE A 213 -36.99 9.39 13.27
C PHE A 213 -38.47 8.96 13.22
N TYR A 214 -38.74 7.71 12.89
CA TYR A 214 -40.08 7.13 12.94
C TYR A 214 -40.67 7.22 14.35
N ILE A 215 -39.89 6.81 15.37
CA ILE A 215 -40.32 6.88 16.78
C ILE A 215 -40.60 8.33 17.21
N ILE A 216 -39.69 9.27 16.91
CA ILE A 216 -39.89 10.69 17.25
C ILE A 216 -41.15 11.25 16.56
N THR A 217 -41.39 10.90 15.31
CA THR A 217 -42.55 11.37 14.55
C THR A 217 -43.85 10.86 15.15
N ILE A 218 -43.91 9.58 15.55
CA ILE A 218 -45.10 9.02 16.22
C ILE A 218 -45.39 9.74 17.54
N GLN A 219 -44.37 10.00 18.34
CA GLN A 219 -44.53 10.70 19.62
C GLN A 219 -45.07 12.12 19.45
N LYS A 220 -44.81 12.77 18.31
CA LYS A 220 -45.27 14.12 18.00
C LYS A 220 -46.57 14.17 17.18
N LEU A 221 -47.21 13.03 16.85
CA LEU A 221 -48.42 12.99 16.03
C LEU A 221 -49.57 13.82 16.61
N GLY A 222 -49.79 13.78 17.92
CA GLY A 222 -50.79 14.60 18.60
C GLY A 222 -50.56 16.10 18.40
N LEU A 223 -49.32 16.56 18.52
CA LEU A 223 -48.92 17.95 18.29
C LEU A 223 -49.17 18.38 16.84
N TYR A 224 -48.83 17.53 15.88
CA TYR A 224 -49.08 17.80 14.46
C TYR A 224 -50.58 17.87 14.12
N GLY A 225 -51.42 17.07 14.80
CA GLY A 225 -52.87 17.14 14.71
C GLY A 225 -53.42 18.50 15.15
N VAL A 226 -52.96 19.03 16.29
CA VAL A 226 -53.34 20.36 16.78
C VAL A 226 -52.89 21.46 15.83
N MET A 227 -51.66 21.40 15.31
CA MET A 227 -51.16 22.38 14.33
C MET A 227 -52.00 22.38 13.03
N ARG A 228 -52.43 21.21 12.58
CA ARG A 228 -53.36 21.13 11.42
C ARG A 228 -54.72 21.70 11.71
N ALA A 229 -55.26 21.49 12.92
CA ALA A 229 -56.55 22.10 13.33
C ALA A 229 -56.48 23.63 13.39
N GLN A 230 -55.27 24.19 13.63
CA GLN A 230 -55.01 25.64 13.57
C GLN A 230 -54.78 26.16 12.13
N GLY A 231 -54.92 25.32 11.10
CA GLY A 231 -54.82 25.74 9.70
C GLY A 231 -53.41 25.66 9.11
N ILE A 232 -52.40 25.12 9.84
CA ILE A 232 -51.04 24.98 9.32
C ILE A 232 -51.01 23.90 8.21
N GLN A 233 -50.48 24.24 7.06
CA GLN A 233 -50.38 23.33 5.93
C GLN A 233 -49.46 22.15 6.24
N ALA A 234 -49.86 20.93 5.82
CA ALA A 234 -49.03 19.72 5.99
C ALA A 234 -47.61 19.85 5.39
N LYS A 235 -47.49 20.58 4.27
CA LYS A 235 -46.21 20.86 3.61
C LYS A 235 -45.22 21.59 4.53
N THR A 236 -45.70 22.53 5.33
CA THR A 236 -44.86 23.29 6.28
C THR A 236 -44.36 22.41 7.41
N ILE A 237 -45.17 21.49 7.92
CA ILE A 237 -44.77 20.53 8.96
C ILE A 237 -43.70 19.57 8.40
N VAL A 238 -43.90 19.03 7.20
CA VAL A 238 -42.96 18.14 6.55
C VAL A 238 -41.62 18.85 6.28
N TRP A 239 -41.67 20.09 5.77
CA TRP A 239 -40.47 20.87 5.51
C TRP A 239 -39.67 21.18 6.78
N SER A 240 -40.36 21.48 7.88
CA SER A 240 -39.73 21.68 9.20
C SER A 240 -38.99 20.42 9.68
N LEU A 241 -39.55 19.23 9.46
CA LEU A 241 -38.90 17.96 9.79
C LEU A 241 -37.64 17.76 8.94
N PHE A 242 -37.70 18.03 7.64
CA PHE A 242 -36.52 17.95 6.78
C PHE A 242 -35.40 18.90 7.22
N CYS A 243 -35.71 20.14 7.54
CA CYS A 243 -34.75 21.11 8.07
C CYS A 243 -34.10 20.62 9.38
N GLN A 244 -34.92 20.05 10.29
CA GLN A 244 -34.42 19.52 11.56
C GLN A 244 -33.42 18.35 11.33
N ILE A 245 -33.75 17.42 10.43
CA ILE A 245 -32.89 16.29 10.07
C ILE A 245 -31.58 16.80 9.47
N PHE A 246 -31.69 17.77 8.56
CA PHE A 246 -30.50 18.33 7.87
C PHE A 246 -29.55 19.02 8.84
N ILE A 247 -30.06 19.82 9.77
CA ILE A 247 -29.25 20.51 10.79
C ILE A 247 -28.55 19.48 11.71
N LEU A 248 -29.30 18.48 12.19
CA LEU A 248 -28.73 17.41 13.03
C LEU A 248 -27.63 16.62 12.31
N SER A 249 -27.84 16.33 11.02
CA SER A 249 -26.82 15.65 10.19
C SER A 249 -25.55 16.47 10.02
N LEU A 250 -25.68 17.80 9.81
CA LEU A 250 -24.54 18.69 9.71
C LEU A 250 -23.73 18.75 11.02
N ILE A 251 -24.42 18.82 12.16
CA ILE A 251 -23.78 18.80 13.48
C ILE A 251 -23.05 17.46 13.69
N GLY A 252 -23.69 16.34 13.35
CA GLY A 252 -23.09 15.01 13.47
C GLY A 252 -21.83 14.83 12.60
N ILE A 253 -21.88 15.31 11.35
CA ILE A 253 -20.71 15.29 10.45
C ILE A 253 -19.59 16.20 11.01
N GLY A 254 -19.94 17.39 11.51
CA GLY A 254 -18.96 18.30 12.09
C GLY A 254 -18.24 17.70 13.30
N LEU A 255 -18.96 16.97 14.16
CA LEU A 255 -18.36 16.27 15.31
C LEU A 255 -17.53 15.05 14.92
N ALA A 256 -17.83 14.41 13.80
CA ALA A 256 -17.09 13.25 13.30
C ALA A 256 -15.76 13.63 12.62
N LEU A 257 -15.57 14.90 12.27
CA LEU A 257 -14.36 15.43 11.61
C LEU A 257 -13.34 16.02 12.59
N ILE A 258 -13.70 16.12 13.88
CA ILE A 258 -12.84 16.55 14.99
C ILE A 258 -12.24 15.32 15.68
#